data_c8f20311d2436a2f7009fca32de76011
#
_entry.id   c8f20311d2436a2f7009fca32de76011
#
_cell.length_a   1.000
_cell.length_b   1.000
_cell.length_c   1.000
_cell.angle_alpha   90.00
_cell.angle_beta   90.00
_cell.angle_gamma   90.00
#
_symmetry.space_group_name_H-M   'P 1'
#
loop_
_entity.id
_entity.type
_entity.pdbx_description
1 polymer ?
#
loop_
_entity_poly.entity_id
_entity_poly.type
_entity_poly.pdbx_seq_one_letter_code
_entity_poly.pdbx_strand_id
1 'polypeptide(L)'
;MLHAASMTVRDGVRPPRLGIDIGRVITNGPAHPRGGDTAFFEGDEATMLATPEVDGAVESIARLMRLLDGRVWLVSKCGPRVQARTLRWLDAHDFYQRTRLPRDHVRFCLTRPDKRAHCLELGLTHFVDDHPEVHDAIRGAVSHQYFFGHQAQPVPDYGVHALTWADAERLIEASLATAG
;
A
#
# COMPACT_ATOMS: atom_id res chain seq x y z
N MET A 1 45.09 7.55 -5.04
CA MET A 1 44.68 6.13 -4.88
C MET A 1 43.28 6.14 -4.24
N LEU A 2 42.27 5.98 -5.06
CA LEU A 2 40.87 5.91 -4.63
C LEU A 2 40.53 4.45 -4.29
N HIS A 3 40.21 4.18 -3.02
CA HIS A 3 39.69 2.89 -2.61
C HIS A 3 38.21 2.81 -3.04
N ALA A 4 37.94 2.02 -4.06
CA ALA A 4 36.59 1.59 -4.40
C ALA A 4 36.13 0.63 -3.29
N ALA A 5 35.16 1.05 -2.48
CA ALA A 5 34.49 0.15 -1.55
C ALA A 5 33.68 -0.87 -2.38
N SER A 6 34.17 -2.11 -2.39
CA SER A 6 33.48 -3.26 -2.94
C SER A 6 32.24 -3.54 -2.11
N MET A 7 31.06 -3.21 -2.63
CA MET A 7 29.80 -3.71 -2.09
C MET A 7 29.71 -5.20 -2.39
N THR A 8 29.99 -6.00 -1.39
CA THR A 8 29.70 -7.43 -1.40
C THR A 8 28.21 -7.65 -1.55
N VAL A 9 27.78 -8.15 -2.70
CA VAL A 9 26.43 -8.68 -2.92
C VAL A 9 26.28 -9.89 -2.00
N ARG A 10 25.51 -9.72 -0.93
CA ARG A 10 25.10 -10.84 -0.07
C ARG A 10 24.10 -11.70 -0.84
N ASP A 11 24.33 -13.00 -0.83
CA ASP A 11 23.60 -14.03 -1.54
C ASP A 11 22.07 -13.87 -1.49
N GLY A 12 21.45 -13.76 -2.67
CA GLY A 12 20.11 -14.29 -2.97
C GLY A 12 18.87 -13.62 -2.37
N VAL A 13 18.98 -12.79 -1.33
CA VAL A 13 17.79 -12.16 -0.70
C VAL A 13 17.42 -10.90 -1.47
N ARG A 14 16.27 -10.93 -2.12
CA ARG A 14 15.72 -9.74 -2.79
C ARG A 14 15.48 -8.64 -1.76
N PRO A 15 15.84 -7.37 -2.07
CA PRO A 15 15.56 -6.27 -1.16
C PRO A 15 14.06 -6.14 -0.93
N PRO A 16 13.62 -5.77 0.29
CA PRO A 16 12.22 -5.65 0.63
C PRO A 16 11.52 -4.62 -0.25
N ARG A 17 10.28 -4.93 -0.64
CA ARG A 17 9.42 -4.13 -1.52
C ARG A 17 8.01 -4.12 -0.95
N LEU A 18 7.41 -2.94 -0.83
CA LEU A 18 6.12 -2.73 -0.19
C LEU A 18 5.05 -2.35 -1.21
N GLY A 19 3.93 -3.07 -1.18
CA GLY A 19 2.68 -2.69 -1.82
C GLY A 19 1.69 -2.12 -0.80
N ILE A 20 0.91 -1.12 -1.19
CA ILE A 20 -0.08 -0.48 -0.34
C ILE A 20 -1.37 -0.28 -1.15
N ASP A 21 -2.52 -0.69 -0.59
CA ASP A 21 -3.82 -0.31 -1.14
C ASP A 21 -4.13 1.18 -0.91
N ILE A 22 -5.07 1.74 -1.66
CA ILE A 22 -5.44 3.16 -1.56
C ILE A 22 -6.73 3.35 -0.77
N GLY A 23 -7.81 2.68 -1.17
CA GLY A 23 -9.13 2.87 -0.58
C GLY A 23 -9.17 2.43 0.89
N ARG A 24 -9.58 3.27 1.81
CA ARG A 24 -9.64 3.03 3.26
C ARG A 24 -8.30 2.69 3.94
N VAL A 25 -7.23 2.70 3.19
CA VAL A 25 -5.86 2.57 3.68
C VAL A 25 -5.15 3.92 3.66
N ILE A 26 -5.29 4.67 2.57
CA ILE A 26 -4.75 6.04 2.41
C ILE A 26 -5.89 7.07 2.42
N THR A 27 -6.99 6.79 1.70
CA THR A 27 -8.16 7.67 1.63
C THR A 27 -9.20 7.24 2.65
N ASN A 28 -9.62 8.16 3.51
CA ASN A 28 -10.59 7.91 4.58
C ASN A 28 -12.02 8.25 4.12
N GLY A 29 -12.58 7.43 3.24
CA GLY A 29 -13.96 7.55 2.79
C GLY A 29 -14.89 6.62 3.56
N PRO A 30 -16.20 6.97 3.69
CA PRO A 30 -17.18 6.08 4.28
C PRO A 30 -17.30 4.79 3.45
N ALA A 31 -17.44 3.66 4.12
CA ALA A 31 -17.77 2.41 3.46
C ALA A 31 -19.12 2.54 2.75
N HIS A 32 -19.20 2.06 1.50
CA HIS A 32 -20.46 2.06 0.77
C HIS A 32 -21.48 1.15 1.50
N PRO A 33 -22.74 1.58 1.72
CA PRO A 33 -23.75 0.82 2.48
C PRO A 33 -24.01 -0.60 1.95
N ARG A 34 -23.68 -0.89 0.69
CA ARG A 34 -23.83 -2.20 0.05
C ARG A 34 -22.52 -2.99 -0.09
N GLY A 35 -21.50 -2.67 0.70
CA GLY A 35 -20.22 -3.40 0.68
C GLY A 35 -19.35 -3.14 -0.52
N GLY A 36 -19.48 -2.00 -1.16
CA GLY A 36 -18.61 -1.52 -2.24
C GLY A 36 -17.44 -0.68 -1.75
N ASP A 37 -16.58 -0.33 -2.67
CA ASP A 37 -15.46 0.59 -2.44
C ASP A 37 -15.98 1.98 -2.03
N THR A 38 -15.09 2.76 -1.47
CA THR A 38 -15.30 4.11 -0.94
C THR A 38 -16.13 5.07 -1.81
N ALA A 39 -16.61 6.16 -1.22
CA ALA A 39 -17.42 7.23 -1.82
C ALA A 39 -16.84 7.92 -3.09
N PHE A 40 -15.69 7.47 -3.60
CA PHE A 40 -15.18 7.87 -4.91
C PHE A 40 -16.10 7.54 -6.08
N PHE A 41 -17.07 6.66 -5.89
CA PHE A 41 -18.08 6.30 -6.91
C PHE A 41 -19.24 7.29 -6.95
N GLU A 42 -19.57 7.93 -5.84
CA GLU A 42 -20.71 8.83 -5.68
C GLU A 42 -20.23 10.25 -5.35
N GLY A 43 -21.01 11.23 -5.75
CA GLY A 43 -20.70 12.63 -5.50
C GLY A 43 -19.96 13.34 -6.64
N ASP A 44 -19.93 14.65 -6.54
CA ASP A 44 -19.21 15.52 -7.46
C ASP A 44 -17.69 15.50 -7.18
N GLU A 45 -16.94 16.18 -8.02
CA GLU A 45 -15.48 16.23 -7.89
C GLU A 45 -15.03 16.93 -6.61
N ALA A 46 -15.71 17.99 -6.19
CA ALA A 46 -15.37 18.72 -4.98
C ALA A 46 -15.52 17.84 -3.74
N THR A 47 -16.60 17.08 -3.65
CA THR A 47 -16.82 16.10 -2.58
C THR A 47 -15.75 15.02 -2.56
N MET A 48 -15.39 14.50 -3.72
CA MET A 48 -14.34 13.50 -3.86
C MET A 48 -12.97 14.04 -3.42
N LEU A 49 -12.60 15.24 -3.87
CA LEU A 49 -11.32 15.86 -3.49
C LEU A 49 -11.27 16.23 -2.00
N ALA A 50 -12.41 16.51 -1.38
CA ALA A 50 -12.51 16.76 0.05
C ALA A 50 -12.43 15.50 0.93
N THR A 51 -12.41 14.30 0.35
CA THR A 51 -12.21 13.05 1.10
C THR A 51 -10.91 13.13 1.90
N PRO A 52 -10.93 12.98 3.24
CA PRO A 52 -9.72 13.10 4.05
C PRO A 52 -8.76 11.94 3.83
N GLU A 53 -7.52 12.14 4.22
CA GLU A 53 -6.52 11.07 4.38
C GLU A 53 -6.87 10.23 5.61
N VAL A 54 -6.43 8.97 5.63
CA VAL A 54 -6.36 8.19 6.86
C VAL A 54 -5.24 8.75 7.73
N ASP A 55 -5.52 8.93 9.02
CA ASP A 55 -4.58 9.52 9.96
C ASP A 55 -3.20 8.83 9.91
N GLY A 56 -2.15 9.63 9.73
CA GLY A 56 -0.77 9.18 9.68
C GLY A 56 -0.36 8.47 8.38
N ALA A 57 -1.25 8.30 7.40
CA ALA A 57 -0.96 7.57 6.16
C ALA A 57 0.22 8.19 5.41
N VAL A 58 0.14 9.46 5.10
CA VAL A 58 1.14 10.13 4.27
C VAL A 58 2.49 10.23 4.97
N GLU A 59 2.50 10.53 6.25
CA GLU A 59 3.71 10.62 7.07
C GLU A 59 4.41 9.26 7.20
N SER A 60 3.65 8.18 7.45
CA SER A 60 4.19 6.83 7.52
C SER A 60 4.73 6.35 6.18
N ILE A 61 3.99 6.59 5.08
CA ILE A 61 4.45 6.26 3.74
C ILE A 61 5.73 7.04 3.39
N ALA A 62 5.83 8.31 3.75
CA ALA A 62 7.04 9.10 3.54
C ALA A 62 8.26 8.54 4.29
N ARG A 63 8.06 8.01 5.51
CA ARG A 63 9.13 7.34 6.27
C ARG A 63 9.51 5.99 5.65
N LEU A 64 8.51 5.18 5.28
CA LEU A 64 8.71 3.89 4.61
C LEU A 64 9.39 4.04 3.24
N MET A 65 9.07 5.09 2.49
CA MET A 65 9.78 5.43 1.24
C MET A 65 11.28 5.61 1.47
N ARG A 66 11.67 6.31 2.53
CA ARG A 66 13.10 6.47 2.88
C ARG A 66 13.72 5.16 3.35
N LEU A 67 13.03 4.43 4.23
CA LEU A 67 13.51 3.18 4.80
C LEU A 67 13.73 2.09 3.75
N LEU A 68 12.87 2.06 2.73
CA LEU A 68 12.89 1.07 1.64
C LEU A 68 13.59 1.57 0.37
N ASP A 69 14.32 2.70 0.41
CA ASP A 69 14.98 3.32 -0.74
C ASP A 69 14.06 3.46 -1.96
N GLY A 70 12.85 3.97 -1.75
CA GLY A 70 11.85 4.20 -2.78
C GLY A 70 11.11 2.94 -3.28
N ARG A 71 11.35 1.76 -2.70
CA ARG A 71 10.72 0.50 -3.13
C ARG A 71 9.32 0.33 -2.52
N VAL A 72 8.44 1.30 -2.78
CA VAL A 72 7.04 1.32 -2.35
C VAL A 72 6.14 1.59 -3.56
N TRP A 73 5.08 0.83 -3.70
CA TRP A 73 4.07 0.95 -4.77
C TRP A 73 2.67 1.06 -4.19
N LEU A 74 1.81 1.81 -4.85
CA LEU A 74 0.37 1.78 -4.61
C LEU A 74 -0.27 0.79 -5.58
N VAL A 75 -1.11 -0.11 -5.07
CA VAL A 75 -1.81 -1.12 -5.89
C VAL A 75 -3.28 -1.15 -5.52
N SER A 76 -4.13 -0.53 -6.34
CA SER A 76 -5.55 -0.36 -6.05
C SER A 76 -6.45 -1.05 -7.06
N LYS A 77 -7.54 -1.62 -6.56
CA LYS A 77 -8.59 -2.22 -7.40
C LYS A 77 -9.67 -1.16 -7.68
N CYS A 78 -9.79 -0.74 -8.91
CA CYS A 78 -10.89 0.13 -9.34
C CYS A 78 -11.02 0.21 -10.87
N GLY A 79 -12.21 0.56 -11.35
CA GLY A 79 -12.45 0.80 -12.78
C GLY A 79 -11.88 2.15 -13.25
N PRO A 80 -11.84 2.38 -14.59
CA PRO A 80 -11.15 3.54 -15.18
C PRO A 80 -11.61 4.91 -14.66
N ARG A 81 -12.91 5.07 -14.38
CA ARG A 81 -13.43 6.32 -13.80
C ARG A 81 -12.83 6.61 -12.43
N VAL A 82 -12.76 5.61 -11.58
CA VAL A 82 -12.21 5.75 -10.22
C VAL A 82 -10.70 5.89 -10.24
N GLN A 83 -10.01 5.23 -11.17
CA GLN A 83 -8.59 5.43 -11.40
C GLN A 83 -8.27 6.91 -11.66
N ALA A 84 -8.97 7.54 -12.59
CA ALA A 84 -8.79 8.95 -12.90
C ALA A 84 -9.09 9.86 -11.70
N ARG A 85 -10.12 9.56 -10.91
CA ARG A 85 -10.46 10.29 -9.68
C ARG A 85 -9.40 10.12 -8.60
N THR A 86 -8.89 8.90 -8.42
CA THR A 86 -7.81 8.60 -7.48
C THR A 86 -6.54 9.38 -7.80
N LEU A 87 -6.14 9.42 -9.07
CA LEU A 87 -4.96 10.21 -9.48
C LEU A 87 -5.14 11.70 -9.19
N ARG A 88 -6.33 12.27 -9.46
CA ARG A 88 -6.63 13.67 -9.13
C ARG A 88 -6.62 13.92 -7.62
N TRP A 89 -7.13 12.98 -6.83
CA TRP A 89 -7.08 13.08 -5.37
C TRP A 89 -5.65 13.10 -4.85
N LEU A 90 -4.79 12.19 -5.34
CA LEU A 90 -3.37 12.13 -4.99
C LEU A 90 -2.64 13.44 -5.34
N ASP A 91 -2.97 14.05 -6.49
CA ASP A 91 -2.44 15.35 -6.89
C ASP A 91 -2.93 16.49 -5.99
N ALA A 92 -4.23 16.56 -5.71
CA ALA A 92 -4.82 17.61 -4.91
C ALA A 92 -4.37 17.59 -3.44
N HIS A 93 -3.95 16.44 -2.93
CA HIS A 93 -3.40 16.27 -1.58
C HIS A 93 -1.86 16.37 -1.53
N ASP A 94 -1.20 16.79 -2.60
CA ASP A 94 0.26 16.87 -2.70
C ASP A 94 0.98 15.56 -2.32
N PHE A 95 0.30 14.42 -2.54
CA PHE A 95 0.75 13.11 -2.07
C PHE A 95 2.16 12.77 -2.55
N TYR A 96 2.42 12.97 -3.84
CA TYR A 96 3.73 12.66 -4.45
C TYR A 96 4.86 13.52 -3.90
N GLN A 97 4.61 14.80 -3.66
CA GLN A 97 5.57 15.74 -3.09
C GLN A 97 5.87 15.40 -1.63
N ARG A 98 4.82 15.09 -0.85
CA ARG A 98 4.92 14.78 0.58
C ARG A 98 5.58 13.42 0.83
N THR A 99 5.28 12.40 0.02
CA THR A 99 5.81 11.04 0.20
C THR A 99 7.09 10.76 -0.57
N ARG A 100 7.36 11.50 -1.65
CA ARG A 100 8.41 11.23 -2.65
C ARG A 100 8.14 9.96 -3.47
N LEU A 101 6.91 9.46 -3.46
CA LEU A 101 6.52 8.30 -4.29
C LEU A 101 6.49 8.70 -5.77
N PRO A 102 7.17 7.97 -6.67
CA PRO A 102 7.11 8.23 -8.11
C PRO A 102 5.70 7.97 -8.65
N ARG A 103 5.26 8.80 -9.61
CA ARG A 103 3.91 8.65 -10.19
C ARG A 103 3.70 7.31 -10.90
N ASP A 104 4.74 6.76 -11.50
CA ASP A 104 4.74 5.46 -12.15
C ASP A 104 4.77 4.27 -11.17
N HIS A 105 4.83 4.53 -9.86
CA HIS A 105 4.64 3.51 -8.83
C HIS A 105 3.16 3.28 -8.45
N VAL A 106 2.21 3.91 -9.12
CA VAL A 106 0.78 3.65 -8.93
C VAL A 106 0.31 2.62 -9.94
N ARG A 107 -0.32 1.55 -9.46
CA ARG A 107 -0.85 0.44 -10.25
C ARG A 107 -2.34 0.26 -9.98
N PHE A 108 -3.07 -0.11 -11.02
CA PHE A 108 -4.50 -0.39 -10.92
C PHE A 108 -4.84 -1.76 -11.52
N CYS A 109 -5.85 -2.40 -10.96
CA CYS A 109 -6.44 -3.63 -11.50
C CYS A 109 -7.96 -3.57 -11.38
N LEU A 110 -8.66 -4.46 -12.09
CA LEU A 110 -10.13 -4.45 -12.16
C LEU A 110 -10.77 -5.32 -11.09
N THR A 111 -10.09 -6.35 -10.62
CA THR A 111 -10.58 -7.23 -9.55
C THR A 111 -9.56 -7.31 -8.41
N ARG A 112 -10.01 -7.68 -7.20
CA ARG A 112 -9.11 -7.84 -6.05
C ARG A 112 -8.06 -8.93 -6.28
N PRO A 113 -8.41 -10.12 -6.82
CA PRO A 113 -7.43 -11.15 -7.13
C PRO A 113 -6.33 -10.73 -8.11
N ASP A 114 -6.63 -9.78 -9.01
CA ASP A 114 -5.63 -9.29 -9.98
C ASP A 114 -4.46 -8.55 -9.33
N LYS A 115 -4.59 -8.10 -8.07
CA LYS A 115 -3.46 -7.54 -7.30
C LYS A 115 -2.28 -8.52 -7.22
N ARG A 116 -2.55 -9.84 -7.25
CA ARG A 116 -1.52 -10.87 -7.25
C ARG A 116 -0.55 -10.73 -8.43
N ALA A 117 -1.05 -10.42 -9.63
CA ALA A 117 -0.20 -10.22 -10.81
C ALA A 117 0.79 -9.07 -10.59
N HIS A 118 0.31 -7.94 -10.05
CA HIS A 118 1.20 -6.81 -9.69
C HIS A 118 2.20 -7.17 -8.59
N CYS A 119 1.78 -7.93 -7.58
CA CYS A 119 2.69 -8.39 -6.52
C CYS A 119 3.85 -9.23 -7.08
N LEU A 120 3.56 -10.14 -8.00
CA LEU A 120 4.56 -10.99 -8.64
C LEU A 120 5.47 -10.19 -9.59
N GLU A 121 4.90 -9.35 -10.45
CA GLU A 121 5.64 -8.51 -11.39
C GLU A 121 6.62 -7.57 -10.67
N LEU A 122 6.14 -6.89 -9.64
CA LEU A 122 6.93 -5.95 -8.85
C LEU A 122 7.84 -6.64 -7.82
N GLY A 123 7.66 -7.94 -7.59
CA GLY A 123 8.39 -8.70 -6.58
C GLY A 123 8.14 -8.20 -5.17
N LEU A 124 6.88 -7.85 -4.85
CA LEU A 124 6.51 -7.33 -3.54
C LEU A 124 6.71 -8.39 -2.47
N THR A 125 7.31 -8.00 -1.36
CA THR A 125 7.55 -8.84 -0.18
C THR A 125 6.62 -8.51 0.98
N HIS A 126 6.09 -7.28 1.00
CA HIS A 126 5.21 -6.73 2.03
C HIS A 126 3.98 -6.13 1.36
N PHE A 127 2.81 -6.27 1.98
CA PHE A 127 1.56 -5.67 1.46
C PHE A 127 0.64 -5.22 2.59
N VAL A 128 0.13 -3.99 2.48
CA VAL A 128 -0.86 -3.40 3.39
C VAL A 128 -2.18 -3.25 2.65
N ASP A 129 -3.24 -3.88 3.16
CA ASP A 129 -4.58 -3.83 2.57
C ASP A 129 -5.63 -4.03 3.65
N ASP A 130 -6.82 -3.45 3.49
CA ASP A 130 -7.92 -3.61 4.44
C ASP A 130 -8.83 -4.81 4.12
N HIS A 131 -8.69 -5.42 2.93
CA HIS A 131 -9.64 -6.40 2.42
C HIS A 131 -9.12 -7.84 2.48
N PRO A 132 -9.77 -8.75 3.25
CA PRO A 132 -9.33 -10.15 3.40
C PRO A 132 -9.18 -10.90 2.07
N GLU A 133 -10.09 -10.67 1.09
CA GLU A 133 -10.02 -11.33 -0.23
C GLU A 133 -8.71 -11.00 -0.97
N VAL A 134 -8.15 -9.80 -0.79
CA VAL A 134 -6.84 -9.46 -1.36
C VAL A 134 -5.75 -10.30 -0.72
N HIS A 135 -5.75 -10.38 0.60
CA HIS A 135 -4.77 -11.14 1.36
C HIS A 135 -4.81 -12.64 1.01
N ASP A 136 -5.99 -13.22 0.83
CA ASP A 136 -6.15 -14.58 0.35
C ASP A 136 -5.56 -14.76 -1.05
N ALA A 137 -5.83 -13.83 -1.96
CA ALA A 137 -5.38 -13.91 -3.35
C ALA A 137 -3.85 -13.79 -3.48
N ILE A 138 -3.20 -12.96 -2.66
CA ILE A 138 -1.74 -12.76 -2.70
C ILE A 138 -0.96 -13.75 -1.81
N ARG A 139 -1.65 -14.65 -1.13
CA ARG A 139 -1.03 -15.69 -0.30
C ARG A 139 -0.02 -16.51 -1.11
N GLY A 140 1.17 -16.68 -0.56
CA GLY A 140 2.29 -17.34 -1.23
C GLY A 140 3.01 -16.52 -2.31
N ALA A 141 2.49 -15.33 -2.68
CA ALA A 141 3.19 -14.37 -3.52
C ALA A 141 3.89 -13.28 -2.70
N VAL A 142 3.34 -12.93 -1.53
CA VAL A 142 3.85 -11.92 -0.61
C VAL A 142 4.10 -12.56 0.76
N SER A 143 5.28 -12.35 1.31
CA SER A 143 5.71 -13.01 2.57
C SER A 143 5.13 -12.34 3.81
N HIS A 144 4.94 -11.01 3.79
CA HIS A 144 4.46 -10.24 4.93
C HIS A 144 3.19 -9.49 4.55
N GLN A 145 2.07 -9.88 5.17
CA GLN A 145 0.76 -9.32 4.87
C GLN A 145 0.19 -8.62 6.10
N TYR A 146 -0.18 -7.35 5.95
CA TYR A 146 -0.70 -6.50 7.02
C TYR A 146 -2.17 -6.17 6.74
N PHE A 147 -3.05 -6.76 7.54
CA PHE A 147 -4.49 -6.50 7.50
C PHE A 147 -4.76 -5.17 8.17
N PHE A 148 -5.06 -4.16 7.36
CA PHE A 148 -5.18 -2.79 7.83
C PHE A 148 -6.58 -2.46 8.36
N GLY A 149 -6.62 -1.62 9.40
CA GLY A 149 -7.85 -1.07 9.93
C GLY A 149 -8.71 -2.10 10.67
N HIS A 150 -9.98 -1.79 10.79
CA HIS A 150 -10.92 -2.66 11.51
C HIS A 150 -11.25 -3.90 10.69
N GLN A 151 -11.07 -5.07 11.28
CA GLN A 151 -11.38 -6.36 10.65
C GLN A 151 -12.62 -6.98 11.31
N ALA A 152 -13.60 -7.41 10.50
CA ALA A 152 -14.83 -8.04 10.99
C ALA A 152 -14.59 -9.47 11.53
N GLN A 153 -13.52 -10.12 11.10
CA GLN A 153 -13.11 -11.46 11.51
C GLN A 153 -11.67 -11.44 12.04
N PRO A 154 -11.27 -12.40 12.88
CA PRO A 154 -9.88 -12.53 13.30
C PRO A 154 -8.93 -12.63 12.11
N VAL A 155 -7.80 -11.94 12.19
CA VAL A 155 -6.76 -12.02 11.15
C VAL A 155 -6.15 -13.43 11.14
N PRO A 156 -6.04 -14.07 9.97
CA PRO A 156 -5.45 -15.41 9.85
C PRO A 156 -3.96 -15.43 10.25
N ASP A 157 -3.44 -16.60 10.55
CA ASP A 157 -2.05 -16.82 10.97
C ASP A 157 -0.98 -16.48 9.94
N TYR A 158 -1.35 -16.36 8.66
CA TYR A 158 -0.44 -15.92 7.59
C TYR A 158 -0.34 -14.39 7.46
N GLY A 159 -1.05 -13.63 8.29
CA GLY A 159 -1.03 -12.16 8.28
C GLY A 159 -0.95 -11.56 9.67
N VAL A 160 -0.74 -10.28 9.73
CA VAL A 160 -0.65 -9.52 10.98
C VAL A 160 -1.64 -8.36 10.94
N HIS A 161 -2.33 -8.11 12.06
CA HIS A 161 -3.26 -6.99 12.17
C HIS A 161 -2.51 -5.68 12.43
N ALA A 162 -2.81 -4.67 11.63
CA ALA A 162 -2.34 -3.29 11.78
C ALA A 162 -3.56 -2.37 11.85
N LEU A 163 -3.98 -2.00 13.05
CA LEU A 163 -5.18 -1.17 13.23
C LEU A 163 -4.99 0.25 12.70
N THR A 164 -3.79 0.78 12.81
CA THR A 164 -3.41 2.16 12.45
C THR A 164 -2.15 2.16 11.57
N TRP A 165 -1.84 3.32 10.97
CA TRP A 165 -0.58 3.50 10.27
C TRP A 165 0.64 3.42 11.19
N ALA A 166 0.52 3.85 12.44
CA ALA A 166 1.58 3.67 13.43
C ALA A 166 1.88 2.18 13.69
N ASP A 167 0.83 1.34 13.74
CA ASP A 167 1.01 -0.12 13.85
C ASP A 167 1.64 -0.70 12.59
N ALA A 168 1.15 -0.35 11.41
CA ALA A 168 1.66 -0.84 10.14
C ALA A 168 3.15 -0.52 9.98
N GLU A 169 3.55 0.72 10.22
CA GLU A 169 4.93 1.17 10.16
C GLU A 169 5.83 0.37 11.12
N ARG A 170 5.46 0.30 12.39
CA ARG A 170 6.19 -0.46 13.42
C ARG A 170 6.35 -1.94 13.06
N LEU A 171 5.28 -2.57 12.54
CA LEU A 171 5.31 -3.98 12.15
C LEU A 171 6.19 -4.22 10.92
N ILE A 172 6.15 -3.32 9.94
CA ILE A 172 7.03 -3.37 8.77
C ILE A 172 8.49 -3.22 9.21
N GLU A 173 8.81 -2.21 10.01
CA GLU A 173 10.16 -1.99 10.54
C GLU A 173 10.69 -3.23 11.28
N ALA A 174 9.87 -3.85 12.13
CA ALA A 174 10.23 -5.05 12.86
C ALA A 174 10.55 -6.23 11.92
N SER A 175 9.79 -6.40 10.84
CA SER A 175 10.03 -7.46 9.86
C SER A 175 11.34 -7.26 9.08
N LEU A 176 11.73 -6.01 8.82
CA LEU A 176 13.00 -5.69 8.16
C LEU A 176 14.21 -5.97 9.06
N ALA A 177 14.08 -5.74 10.36
CA ALA A 177 15.14 -5.99 11.33
C ALA A 177 15.43 -7.48 11.54
N THR A 178 14.44 -8.37 11.33
CA THR A 178 14.61 -9.82 11.47
C THR A 178 15.19 -10.50 10.21
N ALA A 179 15.20 -9.80 9.08
CA ALA A 179 15.71 -10.31 7.80
C ALA A 179 17.20 -10.00 7.56
N GLY A 180 17.87 -9.29 8.47
CA GLY A 180 19.29 -8.92 8.43
C GLY A 180 20.14 -9.73 9.35
#